data_c8bf91857418f7841bd19167c1633410
#
_entry.id   c8bf91857418f7841bd19167c1633410
#
_cell.length_a   1.000
_cell.length_b   1.000
_cell.length_c   1.000
_cell.angle_alpha   90.00
_cell.angle_beta   90.00
_cell.angle_gamma   90.00
#
_symmetry.space_group_name_H-M   'P 1'
#
loop_
_entity.id
_entity.type
_entity.pdbx_description
1 polymer ?
#
loop_
_entity_poly.entity_id
_entity_poly.type
_entity_poly.pdbx_seq_one_letter_code
_entity_poly.pdbx_strand_id
1 'polypeptide(L)'
;MLKRTRQTAPLTQNLMRTEMNMQADIIRRFHTALPGVRQWIDQFLDAHADRARAVSTLGFTRLSACFPQELLDRAKVVSVDRVPFPPVDRFGLPELASMQQMSFDGITFKDTFFLQQGRASEELHFHELVHVVQWARLGVDNFLLAYGLGLLSFGYAESPLEQMAYTLQRSFEVGTPPQELVRIIEQGTDAIWNQAAPIVQGRHGGA
;
A
#
# COMPACT_ATOMS: atom_id res chain seq x y z
N MET A 1 -32.38 -43.41 -28.56
CA MET A 1 -31.10 -42.76 -28.19
C MET A 1 -31.41 -41.37 -27.69
N LEU A 2 -31.59 -41.20 -26.38
CA LEU A 2 -31.90 -39.87 -25.77
C LEU A 2 -30.60 -39.24 -25.30
N LYS A 3 -30.23 -38.07 -25.87
CA LYS A 3 -29.11 -37.24 -25.43
C LYS A 3 -29.50 -36.53 -24.13
N ARG A 4 -28.84 -36.87 -23.03
CA ARG A 4 -28.90 -36.11 -21.79
C ARG A 4 -28.05 -34.81 -21.98
N THR A 5 -28.75 -33.69 -22.14
CA THR A 5 -28.15 -32.36 -22.06
C THR A 5 -27.79 -32.10 -20.59
N ARG A 6 -26.51 -31.98 -20.27
CA ARG A 6 -26.01 -31.64 -18.92
C ARG A 6 -26.41 -30.22 -18.57
N GLN A 7 -27.29 -30.08 -17.60
CA GLN A 7 -27.67 -28.83 -16.95
C GLN A 7 -26.54 -28.41 -15.98
N THR A 8 -25.49 -27.76 -16.48
CA THR A 8 -24.38 -27.21 -15.65
C THR A 8 -24.50 -25.70 -15.38
N ALA A 9 -25.47 -25.02 -16.03
CA ALA A 9 -25.63 -23.56 -15.94
C ALA A 9 -26.03 -22.99 -14.56
N PRO A 10 -26.91 -23.59 -13.74
CA PRO A 10 -27.37 -22.94 -12.51
C PRO A 10 -26.36 -22.93 -11.37
N LEU A 11 -25.46 -23.92 -11.27
CA LEU A 11 -24.44 -23.99 -10.23
C LEU A 11 -23.34 -22.93 -10.44
N THR A 12 -22.90 -22.74 -11.67
CA THR A 12 -21.86 -21.75 -12.02
C THR A 12 -22.36 -20.31 -11.78
N GLN A 13 -23.62 -20.02 -12.14
CA GLN A 13 -24.25 -18.72 -11.89
C GLN A 13 -24.38 -18.41 -10.39
N ASN A 14 -24.76 -19.41 -9.58
CA ASN A 14 -24.85 -19.24 -8.14
C ASN A 14 -23.49 -19.00 -7.48
N LEU A 15 -22.44 -19.70 -7.91
CA LEU A 15 -21.08 -19.48 -7.42
C LEU A 15 -20.57 -18.08 -7.77
N MET A 16 -20.70 -17.64 -9.02
CA MET A 16 -20.32 -16.30 -9.45
C MET A 16 -21.06 -15.21 -8.66
N ARG A 17 -22.38 -15.40 -8.44
CA ARG A 17 -23.17 -14.45 -7.65
C ARG A 17 -22.70 -14.38 -6.19
N THR A 18 -22.32 -15.50 -5.61
CA THR A 18 -21.81 -15.56 -4.24
C THR A 18 -20.46 -14.86 -4.13
N GLU A 19 -19.56 -15.10 -5.07
CA GLU A 19 -18.26 -14.43 -5.14
C GLU A 19 -18.41 -12.91 -5.33
N MET A 20 -19.26 -12.46 -6.24
CA MET A 20 -19.56 -11.05 -6.44
C MET A 20 -20.14 -10.38 -5.17
N ASN A 21 -21.04 -11.06 -4.46
CA ASN A 21 -21.61 -10.55 -3.23
C ASN A 21 -20.55 -10.43 -2.11
N MET A 22 -19.68 -11.41 -1.99
CA MET A 22 -18.58 -11.41 -1.02
C MET A 22 -17.58 -10.29 -1.30
N GLN A 23 -17.20 -10.09 -2.56
CA GLN A 23 -16.33 -9.00 -2.97
C GLN A 23 -16.95 -7.62 -2.69
N ALA A 24 -18.24 -7.45 -3.02
CA ALA A 24 -18.95 -6.20 -2.74
C ALA A 24 -19.05 -5.92 -1.23
N ASP A 25 -19.20 -6.97 -0.40
CA ASP A 25 -19.22 -6.84 1.06
C ASP A 25 -17.86 -6.39 1.61
N ILE A 26 -16.76 -6.98 1.16
CA ILE A 26 -15.40 -6.58 1.55
C ILE A 26 -15.15 -5.12 1.19
N ILE A 27 -15.47 -4.70 -0.03
CA ILE A 27 -15.29 -3.31 -0.46
C ILE A 27 -16.09 -2.33 0.41
N ARG A 28 -17.33 -2.66 0.72
CA ARG A 28 -18.18 -1.84 1.62
C ARG A 28 -17.53 -1.71 3.00
N ARG A 29 -16.98 -2.80 3.55
CA ARG A 29 -16.28 -2.79 4.84
C ARG A 29 -15.00 -1.96 4.79
N PHE A 30 -14.26 -1.95 3.68
CA PHE A 30 -13.13 -1.04 3.48
C PHE A 30 -13.56 0.41 3.61
N HIS A 31 -14.61 0.84 2.89
CA HIS A 31 -15.11 2.20 2.99
C HIS A 31 -15.56 2.56 4.40
N THR A 32 -16.20 1.63 5.10
CA THR A 32 -16.63 1.82 6.49
C THR A 32 -15.43 1.96 7.44
N ALA A 33 -14.33 1.27 7.17
CA ALA A 33 -13.13 1.27 7.99
C ALA A 33 -12.27 2.54 7.81
N LEU A 34 -12.31 3.18 6.62
CA LEU A 34 -11.43 4.30 6.28
C LEU A 34 -11.36 5.41 7.35
N PRO A 35 -12.49 5.93 7.90
CA PRO A 35 -12.42 6.99 8.91
C PRO A 35 -11.64 6.57 10.16
N GLY A 36 -11.85 5.33 10.62
CA GLY A 36 -11.17 4.78 11.79
C GLY A 36 -9.67 4.56 11.54
N VAL A 37 -9.32 4.01 10.37
CA VAL A 37 -7.92 3.80 9.98
C VAL A 37 -7.20 5.15 9.84
N ARG A 38 -7.81 6.15 9.20
CA ARG A 38 -7.24 7.51 9.09
C ARG A 38 -6.99 8.13 10.44
N GLN A 39 -7.99 8.09 11.32
CA GLN A 39 -7.86 8.65 12.67
C GLN A 39 -6.73 7.96 13.44
N TRP A 40 -6.61 6.64 13.33
CA TRP A 40 -5.53 5.90 13.96
C TRP A 40 -4.17 6.33 13.40
N ILE A 41 -4.03 6.46 12.08
CA ILE A 41 -2.79 6.94 11.44
C ILE A 41 -2.43 8.32 11.96
N ASP A 42 -3.38 9.27 11.98
CA ASP A 42 -3.13 10.64 12.42
C ASP A 42 -2.67 10.69 13.89
N GLN A 43 -3.37 9.98 14.77
CA GLN A 43 -2.97 9.86 16.18
C GLN A 43 -1.61 9.21 16.36
N PHE A 44 -1.29 8.21 15.53
CA PHE A 44 -0.01 7.55 15.58
C PHE A 44 1.13 8.46 15.11
N LEU A 45 0.93 9.22 14.05
CA LEU A 45 1.89 10.23 13.56
C LEU A 45 2.11 11.32 14.60
N ASP A 46 1.05 11.87 15.19
CA ASP A 46 1.12 12.90 16.24
C ASP A 46 1.90 12.42 17.47
N ALA A 47 1.67 11.18 17.89
CA ALA A 47 2.36 10.58 19.04
C ALA A 47 3.88 10.38 18.82
N HIS A 48 4.36 10.48 17.59
CA HIS A 48 5.77 10.28 17.25
C HIS A 48 6.41 11.52 16.58
N ALA A 49 5.70 12.64 16.53
CA ALA A 49 6.12 13.84 15.81
C ALA A 49 7.44 14.43 16.35
N ASP A 50 7.66 14.35 17.65
CA ASP A 50 8.89 14.81 18.33
C ASP A 50 10.13 13.97 18.02
N ARG A 51 9.96 12.72 17.60
CA ARG A 51 11.01 11.78 17.23
C ARG A 51 11.28 11.73 15.72
N ALA A 52 10.41 12.34 14.94
CA ALA A 52 10.49 12.33 13.49
C ALA A 52 11.61 13.23 12.98
N ARG A 53 12.47 12.68 12.12
CA ARG A 53 13.61 13.39 11.51
C ARG A 53 13.42 13.48 10.01
N ALA A 54 13.69 14.64 9.41
CA ALA A 54 13.68 14.75 7.95
C ALA A 54 14.77 13.85 7.33
N VAL A 55 14.43 13.15 6.25
CA VAL A 55 15.34 12.23 5.56
C VAL A 55 16.59 12.97 5.05
N SER A 56 16.43 14.22 4.62
CA SER A 56 17.56 15.09 4.18
C SER A 56 18.65 15.28 5.23
N THR A 57 18.32 15.10 6.52
CA THR A 57 19.28 15.25 7.63
C THR A 57 20.12 14.00 7.89
N LEU A 58 19.88 12.89 7.19
CA LEU A 58 20.57 11.62 7.42
C LEU A 58 21.90 11.47 6.67
N GLY A 59 22.15 12.35 5.69
CA GLY A 59 23.43 12.37 4.94
C GLY A 59 23.54 11.27 3.87
N PHE A 60 22.43 10.67 3.43
CA PHE A 60 22.39 9.66 2.36
C PHE A 60 22.59 10.31 0.99
N THR A 61 23.79 10.23 0.44
CA THR A 61 24.13 10.88 -0.83
C THR A 61 23.47 10.23 -2.05
N ARG A 62 23.27 8.91 -2.03
CA ARG A 62 22.60 8.19 -3.12
C ARG A 62 21.10 8.54 -3.20
N LEU A 63 20.43 8.73 -2.06
CA LEU A 63 19.04 9.18 -2.03
C LEU A 63 18.89 10.60 -2.60
N SER A 64 19.83 11.51 -2.27
CA SER A 64 19.83 12.88 -2.80
C SER A 64 20.05 12.95 -4.31
N ALA A 65 20.67 11.91 -4.90
CA ALA A 65 20.80 11.79 -6.34
C ALA A 65 19.52 11.26 -7.03
N CYS A 66 18.63 10.59 -6.28
CA CYS A 66 17.42 9.94 -6.81
C CYS A 66 16.16 10.75 -6.59
N PHE A 67 16.05 11.46 -5.48
CA PHE A 67 14.84 12.18 -5.08
C PHE A 67 15.08 13.69 -4.96
N PRO A 68 14.10 14.53 -5.33
CA PRO A 68 14.18 15.97 -5.15
C PRO A 68 14.38 16.37 -3.67
N GLN A 69 15.14 17.43 -3.44
CA GLN A 69 15.45 17.91 -2.08
C GLN A 69 14.17 18.20 -1.27
N GLU A 70 13.16 18.83 -1.90
CA GLU A 70 11.89 19.13 -1.24
C GLU A 70 11.17 17.88 -0.75
N LEU A 71 11.28 16.76 -1.46
CA LEU A 71 10.72 15.48 -1.02
C LEU A 71 11.49 14.96 0.20
N LEU A 72 12.81 14.98 0.18
CA LEU A 72 13.66 14.53 1.30
C LEU A 72 13.48 15.39 2.55
N ASP A 73 13.25 16.70 2.38
CA ASP A 73 12.98 17.63 3.49
C ASP A 73 11.63 17.38 4.15
N ARG A 74 10.60 17.05 3.34
CA ARG A 74 9.26 16.75 3.81
C ARG A 74 9.14 15.37 4.40
N ALA A 75 9.76 14.36 3.76
CA ALA A 75 9.69 12.97 4.21
C ALA A 75 10.41 12.81 5.56
N LYS A 76 9.76 12.13 6.47
CA LYS A 76 10.27 11.91 7.83
C LYS A 76 10.43 10.44 8.13
N VAL A 77 11.41 10.14 8.98
CA VAL A 77 11.66 8.79 9.50
C VAL A 77 11.64 8.78 11.02
N VAL A 78 11.05 7.72 11.56
CA VAL A 78 11.05 7.42 13.00
C VAL A 78 11.60 6.02 13.21
N SER A 79 12.58 5.86 14.11
CA SER A 79 13.07 4.56 14.53
C SER A 79 12.20 4.01 15.65
N VAL A 80 11.73 2.76 15.52
CA VAL A 80 10.84 2.07 16.47
C VAL A 80 11.34 0.67 16.78
N ASP A 81 11.00 0.15 17.97
CA ASP A 81 11.36 -1.23 18.35
C ASP A 81 10.59 -2.26 17.52
N ARG A 82 9.35 -1.95 17.21
CA ARG A 82 8.48 -2.74 16.34
C ARG A 82 7.71 -1.83 15.40
N VAL A 83 7.73 -2.16 14.12
CA VAL A 83 6.97 -1.45 13.09
C VAL A 83 5.46 -1.66 13.34
N PRO A 84 4.68 -0.57 13.41
CA PRO A 84 3.25 -0.64 13.70
C PRO A 84 2.45 -1.08 12.48
N PHE A 85 1.36 -1.80 12.70
CA PHE A 85 0.33 -2.02 11.69
C PHE A 85 -1.03 -1.60 12.25
N PRO A 86 -1.90 -0.94 11.48
CA PRO A 86 -3.23 -0.55 11.98
C PRO A 86 -4.01 -1.74 12.53
N PRO A 87 -4.79 -1.57 13.61
CA PRO A 87 -5.59 -2.66 14.19
C PRO A 87 -6.84 -2.92 13.32
N VAL A 88 -6.61 -3.47 12.13
CA VAL A 88 -7.61 -3.66 11.05
C VAL A 88 -8.78 -4.56 11.45
N ASP A 89 -8.56 -5.50 12.36
CA ASP A 89 -9.58 -6.34 12.98
C ASP A 89 -10.63 -5.49 13.72
N ARG A 90 -10.18 -4.47 14.46
CA ARG A 90 -11.06 -3.53 15.19
C ARG A 90 -11.84 -2.61 14.25
N PHE A 91 -11.38 -2.44 13.02
CA PHE A 91 -12.05 -1.65 12.00
C PHE A 91 -12.95 -2.51 11.09
N GLY A 92 -13.16 -3.79 11.43
CA GLY A 92 -14.05 -4.67 10.69
C GLY A 92 -13.43 -5.30 9.44
N LEU A 93 -12.10 -5.42 9.39
CA LEU A 93 -11.32 -6.03 8.31
C LEU A 93 -10.53 -7.26 8.84
N PRO A 94 -11.21 -8.30 9.35
CA PRO A 94 -10.55 -9.47 9.93
C PRO A 94 -9.71 -10.25 8.90
N GLU A 95 -9.98 -10.12 7.60
CA GLU A 95 -9.22 -10.74 6.52
C GLU A 95 -7.77 -10.24 6.48
N LEU A 96 -7.52 -9.02 6.95
CA LEU A 96 -6.18 -8.44 7.06
C LEU A 96 -5.54 -8.63 8.45
N ALA A 97 -6.22 -9.30 9.38
CA ALA A 97 -5.72 -9.45 10.76
C ALA A 97 -4.36 -10.19 10.84
N SER A 98 -4.08 -11.09 9.91
CA SER A 98 -2.78 -11.77 9.81
C SER A 98 -1.62 -10.81 9.61
N MET A 99 -1.84 -9.65 8.97
CA MET A 99 -0.82 -8.61 8.77
C MET A 99 -0.33 -8.03 10.10
N GLN A 100 -1.18 -7.95 11.12
CA GLN A 100 -0.79 -7.46 12.46
C GLN A 100 0.20 -8.39 13.17
N GLN A 101 0.27 -9.65 12.76
CA GLN A 101 1.19 -10.66 13.30
C GLN A 101 2.54 -10.67 12.56
N MET A 102 2.63 -10.04 11.40
CA MET A 102 3.86 -9.99 10.61
C MET A 102 4.88 -9.05 11.24
N SER A 103 6.15 -9.32 11.01
CA SER A 103 7.25 -8.40 11.29
C SER A 103 7.61 -7.68 10.00
N PHE A 104 7.57 -6.36 10.05
CA PHE A 104 7.99 -5.49 8.94
C PHE A 104 9.29 -4.79 9.33
N ASP A 105 10.19 -4.58 8.37
CA ASP A 105 11.38 -3.77 8.58
C ASP A 105 11.04 -2.27 8.50
N GLY A 106 10.02 -1.90 7.72
CA GLY A 106 9.50 -0.54 7.57
C GLY A 106 8.00 -0.50 7.26
N ILE A 107 7.41 0.67 7.43
CA ILE A 107 6.05 1.03 6.99
C ILE A 107 5.93 2.53 6.82
N THR A 108 5.26 2.96 5.77
CA THR A 108 5.00 4.38 5.50
C THR A 108 3.54 4.76 5.76
N PHE A 109 3.33 5.87 6.47
CA PHE A 109 2.06 6.57 6.60
C PHE A 109 2.21 8.01 6.12
N LYS A 110 1.58 8.34 5.00
CA LYS A 110 1.64 9.65 4.35
C LYS A 110 3.10 10.03 3.95
N ASP A 111 3.68 11.01 4.62
CA ASP A 111 5.05 11.49 4.42
C ASP A 111 6.04 11.00 5.49
N THR A 112 5.59 10.15 6.40
CA THR A 112 6.41 9.67 7.53
C THR A 112 6.47 8.15 7.51
N PHE A 113 7.67 7.59 7.59
CA PHE A 113 7.85 6.16 7.69
C PHE A 113 8.55 5.75 8.98
N PHE A 114 8.24 4.54 9.42
CA PHE A 114 8.71 3.93 10.65
C PHE A 114 9.60 2.75 10.31
N LEU A 115 10.84 2.77 10.78
CA LEU A 115 11.80 1.69 10.54
C LEU A 115 12.11 0.96 11.84
N GLN A 116 12.18 -0.37 11.76
CA GLN A 116 12.62 -1.17 12.88
C GLN A 116 14.07 -0.82 13.26
N GLN A 117 14.34 -0.63 14.54
CA GLN A 117 15.63 -0.32 15.05
C GLN A 117 16.67 -1.38 14.63
N GLY A 118 17.83 -0.94 14.12
CA GLY A 118 18.86 -1.82 13.59
C GLY A 118 18.66 -2.31 12.15
N ARG A 119 17.54 -1.95 11.49
CA ARG A 119 17.24 -2.31 10.08
C ARG A 119 17.36 -1.14 9.11
N ALA A 120 17.65 0.07 9.59
CA ALA A 120 17.65 1.29 8.81
C ALA A 120 18.85 1.36 7.83
N SER A 121 18.72 0.75 6.65
CA SER A 121 19.66 0.88 5.53
C SER A 121 19.22 1.97 4.56
N GLU A 122 20.15 2.45 3.72
CA GLU A 122 19.80 3.44 2.68
C GLU A 122 18.79 2.89 1.67
N GLU A 123 18.89 1.59 1.35
CA GLU A 123 17.98 0.87 0.46
C GLU A 123 16.57 0.80 1.05
N LEU A 124 16.43 0.56 2.35
CA LEU A 124 15.13 0.56 3.02
C LEU A 124 14.52 1.97 3.05
N HIS A 125 15.32 3.01 3.28
CA HIS A 125 14.85 4.40 3.15
C HIS A 125 14.39 4.70 1.72
N PHE A 126 15.09 4.19 0.70
CA PHE A 126 14.66 4.30 -0.69
C PHE A 126 13.29 3.66 -0.91
N HIS A 127 13.08 2.43 -0.41
CA HIS A 127 11.81 1.72 -0.49
C HIS A 127 10.66 2.54 0.13
N GLU A 128 10.85 3.03 1.34
CA GLU A 128 9.83 3.82 2.02
C GLU A 128 9.57 5.17 1.34
N LEU A 129 10.57 5.79 0.73
CA LEU A 129 10.39 7.00 -0.08
C LEU A 129 9.55 6.75 -1.34
N VAL A 130 9.61 5.56 -1.93
CA VAL A 130 8.67 5.18 -3.00
C VAL A 130 7.24 5.23 -2.49
N HIS A 131 6.99 4.67 -1.30
CA HIS A 131 5.66 4.73 -0.69
C HIS A 131 5.23 6.17 -0.34
N VAL A 132 6.15 7.05 0.10
CA VAL A 132 5.84 8.48 0.30
C VAL A 132 5.30 9.12 -0.98
N VAL A 133 5.91 8.82 -2.13
CA VAL A 133 5.44 9.33 -3.43
C VAL A 133 4.07 8.74 -3.79
N GLN A 134 3.87 7.44 -3.57
CA GLN A 134 2.59 6.77 -3.82
C GLN A 134 1.45 7.36 -2.95
N TRP A 135 1.71 7.61 -1.66
CA TRP A 135 0.76 8.28 -0.76
C TRP A 135 0.42 9.70 -1.23
N ALA A 136 1.44 10.48 -1.61
CA ALA A 136 1.24 11.83 -2.10
C ALA A 136 0.43 11.85 -3.40
N ARG A 137 0.65 10.87 -4.30
CA ARG A 137 -0.04 10.76 -5.57
C ARG A 137 -1.51 10.39 -5.44
N LEU A 138 -1.83 9.41 -4.61
CA LEU A 138 -3.21 8.90 -4.47
C LEU A 138 -4.04 9.67 -3.43
N GLY A 139 -3.38 10.28 -2.46
CA GLY A 139 -4.04 10.74 -1.25
C GLY A 139 -4.42 9.57 -0.33
N VAL A 140 -4.88 9.91 0.87
CA VAL A 140 -5.04 8.94 1.96
C VAL A 140 -6.02 7.82 1.61
N ASP A 141 -7.23 8.19 1.18
CA ASP A 141 -8.30 7.20 0.96
C ASP A 141 -8.00 6.27 -0.21
N ASN A 142 -7.57 6.83 -1.35
CA ASN A 142 -7.28 6.02 -2.53
C ASN A 142 -6.06 5.11 -2.30
N PHE A 143 -5.03 5.60 -1.59
CA PHE A 143 -3.90 4.76 -1.22
C PHE A 143 -4.34 3.58 -0.36
N LEU A 144 -5.09 3.84 0.73
CA LEU A 144 -5.57 2.79 1.63
C LEU A 144 -6.47 1.77 0.91
N LEU A 145 -7.33 2.22 -0.01
CA LEU A 145 -8.19 1.34 -0.80
C LEU A 145 -7.37 0.49 -1.78
N ALA A 146 -6.44 1.10 -2.52
CA ALA A 146 -5.60 0.37 -3.48
C ALA A 146 -4.67 -0.61 -2.78
N TYR A 147 -4.04 -0.19 -1.67
CA TYR A 147 -3.15 -1.03 -0.87
C TYR A 147 -3.90 -2.21 -0.24
N GLY A 148 -5.03 -1.93 0.42
CA GLY A 148 -5.87 -2.96 1.02
C GLY A 148 -6.40 -3.98 0.01
N LEU A 149 -6.86 -3.52 -1.16
CA LEU A 149 -7.26 -4.41 -2.26
C LEU A 149 -6.09 -5.27 -2.74
N GLY A 150 -4.89 -4.67 -2.89
CA GLY A 150 -3.66 -5.38 -3.26
C GLY A 150 -3.31 -6.47 -2.27
N LEU A 151 -3.32 -6.16 -0.96
CA LEU A 151 -3.05 -7.12 0.11
C LEU A 151 -4.02 -8.31 0.10
N LEU A 152 -5.32 -8.07 -0.12
CA LEU A 152 -6.32 -9.13 -0.18
C LEU A 152 -6.20 -9.99 -1.43
N SER A 153 -5.88 -9.38 -2.57
CA SER A 153 -5.89 -10.07 -3.86
C SER A 153 -4.61 -10.88 -4.09
N PHE A 154 -3.47 -10.37 -3.60
CA PHE A 154 -2.15 -10.90 -3.95
C PHE A 154 -1.28 -11.24 -2.73
N GLY A 155 -1.67 -10.83 -1.53
CA GLY A 155 -0.81 -10.89 -0.34
C GLY A 155 0.19 -9.74 -0.30
N TYR A 156 1.01 -9.68 0.77
CA TYR A 156 1.91 -8.55 1.02
C TYR A 156 2.96 -8.40 -0.09
N ALA A 157 3.79 -9.43 -0.27
CA ALA A 157 4.94 -9.36 -1.17
C ALA A 157 4.56 -9.15 -2.66
N GLU A 158 3.38 -9.64 -3.06
CA GLU A 158 2.91 -9.56 -4.45
C GLU A 158 1.89 -8.41 -4.65
N SER A 159 1.61 -7.60 -3.63
CA SER A 159 0.77 -6.41 -3.76
C SER A 159 1.39 -5.44 -4.78
N PRO A 160 0.63 -4.89 -5.72
CA PRO A 160 1.19 -4.08 -6.81
C PRO A 160 2.00 -2.86 -6.35
N LEU A 161 1.58 -2.18 -5.26
CA LEU A 161 2.33 -1.04 -4.72
C LEU A 161 3.66 -1.47 -4.09
N GLU A 162 3.68 -2.62 -3.39
CA GLU A 162 4.90 -3.22 -2.85
C GLU A 162 5.85 -3.71 -3.95
N GLN A 163 5.31 -4.41 -4.96
CA GLN A 163 6.09 -4.91 -6.09
C GLN A 163 6.82 -3.78 -6.84
N MET A 164 6.17 -2.62 -6.97
CA MET A 164 6.82 -1.43 -7.52
C MET A 164 7.98 -0.99 -6.63
N ALA A 165 7.75 -0.86 -5.32
CA ALA A 165 8.77 -0.40 -4.38
C ALA A 165 9.97 -1.37 -4.34
N TYR A 166 9.73 -2.68 -4.27
CA TYR A 166 10.80 -3.70 -4.34
C TYR A 166 11.55 -3.70 -5.68
N THR A 167 10.87 -3.49 -6.79
CA THR A 167 11.51 -3.45 -8.11
C THR A 167 12.45 -2.25 -8.23
N LEU A 168 12.00 -1.08 -7.78
CA LEU A 168 12.80 0.14 -7.79
C LEU A 168 13.94 0.08 -6.77
N GLN A 169 13.70 -0.49 -5.59
CA GLN A 169 14.74 -0.74 -4.59
C GLN A 169 15.87 -1.60 -5.18
N ARG A 170 15.55 -2.71 -5.84
CA ARG A 170 16.57 -3.56 -6.49
C ARG A 170 17.38 -2.79 -7.53
N SER A 171 16.77 -1.90 -8.31
CA SER A 171 17.51 -1.06 -9.25
C SER A 171 18.43 -0.07 -8.54
N PHE A 172 18.01 0.48 -7.41
CA PHE A 172 18.83 1.33 -6.56
C PHE A 172 20.01 0.57 -5.95
N GLU A 173 19.79 -0.64 -5.42
CA GLU A 173 20.81 -1.52 -4.85
C GLU A 173 21.96 -1.79 -5.83
N VAL A 174 21.64 -2.08 -7.10
CA VAL A 174 22.64 -2.33 -8.14
C VAL A 174 23.19 -1.07 -8.81
N GLY A 175 22.78 0.13 -8.33
CA GLY A 175 23.31 1.41 -8.80
C GLY A 175 22.73 1.88 -10.14
N THR A 176 21.56 1.37 -10.55
CA THR A 176 20.90 1.72 -11.82
C THR A 176 19.47 2.22 -11.61
N PRO A 177 19.21 3.15 -10.66
CA PRO A 177 17.87 3.69 -10.51
C PRO A 177 17.46 4.44 -11.80
N PRO A 178 16.19 4.38 -12.20
CA PRO A 178 15.75 5.05 -13.41
C PRO A 178 15.86 6.57 -13.27
N GLN A 179 16.12 7.25 -14.40
CA GLN A 179 16.02 8.69 -14.45
C GLN A 179 14.55 9.13 -14.27
N GLU A 180 14.32 10.35 -13.75
CA GLU A 180 12.98 10.86 -13.45
C GLU A 180 12.16 9.94 -12.54
N LEU A 181 12.82 9.37 -11.54
CA LEU A 181 12.28 8.34 -10.66
C LEU A 181 10.89 8.68 -10.11
N VAL A 182 10.70 9.91 -9.60
CA VAL A 182 9.40 10.34 -9.03
C VAL A 182 8.30 10.25 -10.07
N ARG A 183 8.55 10.69 -11.31
CA ARG A 183 7.58 10.59 -12.40
C ARG A 183 7.21 9.14 -12.72
N ILE A 184 8.19 8.25 -12.72
CA ILE A 184 7.96 6.80 -12.94
C ILE A 184 7.10 6.21 -11.84
N ILE A 185 7.38 6.56 -10.56
CA ILE A 185 6.55 6.12 -9.44
C ILE A 185 5.12 6.64 -9.58
N GLU A 186 4.94 7.93 -9.89
CA GLU A 186 3.60 8.52 -10.06
C GLU A 186 2.82 7.84 -11.19
N GLN A 187 3.44 7.65 -12.36
CA GLN A 187 2.79 6.98 -13.49
C GLN A 187 2.40 5.53 -13.20
N GLY A 188 3.30 4.78 -12.56
CA GLY A 188 3.02 3.41 -12.15
C GLY A 188 1.91 3.35 -11.08
N THR A 189 1.90 4.30 -10.15
CA THR A 189 0.87 4.44 -9.12
C THR A 189 -0.49 4.75 -9.74
N ASP A 190 -0.55 5.66 -10.74
CA ASP A 190 -1.76 5.95 -11.51
C ASP A 190 -2.27 4.70 -12.24
N ALA A 191 -1.37 3.92 -12.85
CA ALA A 191 -1.74 2.69 -13.55
C ALA A 191 -2.35 1.65 -12.59
N ILE A 192 -1.78 1.50 -11.38
CA ILE A 192 -2.33 0.62 -10.33
C ILE A 192 -3.71 1.13 -9.88
N TRP A 193 -3.83 2.44 -9.63
CA TRP A 193 -5.11 3.02 -9.23
C TRP A 193 -6.19 2.87 -10.30
N ASN A 194 -5.87 3.05 -11.57
CA ASN A 194 -6.82 2.89 -12.67
C ASN A 194 -7.38 1.46 -12.76
N GLN A 195 -6.63 0.46 -12.30
CA GLN A 195 -7.13 -0.92 -12.19
C GLN A 195 -7.95 -1.14 -10.91
N ALA A 196 -7.55 -0.54 -9.79
CA ALA A 196 -8.22 -0.70 -8.51
C ALA A 196 -9.53 0.12 -8.41
N ALA A 197 -9.55 1.34 -8.95
CA ALA A 197 -10.65 2.28 -8.78
C ALA A 197 -12.02 1.75 -9.22
N PRO A 198 -12.20 1.07 -10.38
CA PRO A 198 -13.49 0.50 -10.76
C PRO A 198 -14.01 -0.51 -9.74
N ILE A 199 -13.09 -1.29 -9.14
CA ILE A 199 -13.41 -2.31 -8.14
C ILE A 199 -13.86 -1.65 -6.85
N VAL A 200 -13.02 -0.77 -6.28
CA VAL A 200 -13.27 -0.15 -4.97
C VAL A 200 -14.36 0.92 -5.00
N GLN A 201 -14.68 1.50 -6.16
CA GLN A 201 -15.76 2.49 -6.33
C GLN A 201 -17.09 1.86 -6.72
N GLY A 202 -17.17 0.53 -6.84
CA GLY A 202 -18.38 -0.17 -7.23
C GLY A 202 -18.86 0.14 -8.66
N ARG A 203 -18.01 0.72 -9.49
CA ARG A 203 -18.30 0.98 -10.91
C ARG A 203 -18.01 -0.28 -11.71
N HIS A 204 -18.93 -1.24 -11.65
CA HIS A 204 -18.93 -2.31 -12.62
C HIS A 204 -19.30 -1.66 -13.96
N GLY A 205 -18.37 -1.70 -14.92
CA GLY A 205 -18.58 -1.16 -16.25
C GLY A 205 -19.89 -1.73 -16.85
N GLY A 206 -20.89 -0.87 -16.94
CA GLY A 206 -22.01 -1.09 -17.83
C GLY A 206 -21.46 -0.88 -19.25
N ALA A 207 -21.28 -1.96 -19.96
CA ALA A 207 -21.19 -1.99 -21.40
C ALA A 207 -22.50 -2.50 -21.97
#